data_6e3b2c022f23d7207e323793cc667fb0
#
_entry.id   6e3b2c022f23d7207e323793cc667fb0
#
_cell.length_a   1.000
_cell.length_b   1.000
_cell.length_c   1.000
_cell.angle_alpha   90.00
_cell.angle_beta   90.00
_cell.angle_gamma   90.00
#
_symmetry.space_group_name_H-M   'P 1'
#
loop_
_entity.id
_entity.type
_entity.pdbx_description
1 polymer ?
#
loop_
_entity_poly.entity_id
_entity_poly.type
_entity_poly.pdbx_seq_one_letter_code
_entity_poly.pdbx_strand_id
1 'polypeptide(L)'
;MIEETLLEAEEKMEKAVVVAKEDFAAIRTGRAHPAMFNKIVADYYGAMTPINQLASFSVPEPRMAVVTPFDKSALRNIEQAIRDSDLGVNPSNDGNIIRVVFPELTEERRREYIKVAKTKAEDAKISIRSVRRKAKEAIDKAVKDGDIGEDEGRRAEKELDDTTAKYVAQVDELLKHKEAELLEV
;
A
#
# COMPACT_ATOMS: atom_id res chain seq x y z
N MET A 1 -26.38 -13.88 -11.87
CA MET A 1 -25.16 -14.70 -12.00
C MET A 1 -23.99 -13.94 -12.63
N ILE A 2 -24.13 -13.45 -13.85
CA ILE A 2 -23.07 -12.66 -14.52
C ILE A 2 -22.83 -11.32 -13.81
N GLU A 3 -23.90 -10.66 -13.40
CA GLU A 3 -23.78 -9.39 -12.64
C GLU A 3 -23.01 -9.58 -11.34
N GLU A 4 -23.24 -10.69 -10.64
CA GLU A 4 -22.51 -11.02 -9.42
C GLU A 4 -21.02 -11.27 -9.70
N THR A 5 -20.71 -11.97 -10.79
CA THR A 5 -19.33 -12.25 -11.20
C THR A 5 -18.58 -10.94 -11.49
N LEU A 6 -19.21 -10.02 -12.22
CA LEU A 6 -18.63 -8.72 -12.55
C LEU A 6 -18.46 -7.85 -11.31
N LEU A 7 -19.44 -7.86 -10.41
CA LEU A 7 -19.40 -7.10 -9.17
C LEU A 7 -18.29 -7.62 -8.24
N GLU A 8 -18.18 -8.93 -8.06
CA GLU A 8 -17.10 -9.54 -7.28
C GLU A 8 -15.72 -9.21 -7.84
N ALA A 9 -15.59 -9.27 -9.17
CA ALA A 9 -14.33 -8.92 -9.83
C ALA A 9 -13.95 -7.47 -9.54
N GLU A 10 -14.90 -6.55 -9.67
CA GLU A 10 -14.66 -5.13 -9.38
C GLU A 10 -14.26 -4.91 -7.92
N GLU A 11 -14.95 -5.54 -6.98
CA GLU A 11 -14.61 -5.44 -5.55
C GLU A 11 -13.20 -5.93 -5.25
N LYS A 12 -12.78 -7.03 -5.87
CA LYS A 12 -11.43 -7.57 -5.68
C LYS A 12 -10.36 -6.69 -6.33
N MET A 13 -10.66 -6.10 -7.48
CA MET A 13 -9.76 -5.14 -8.14
C MET A 13 -9.61 -3.87 -7.31
N GLU A 14 -10.71 -3.38 -6.75
CA GLU A 14 -10.71 -2.22 -5.85
C GLU A 14 -9.86 -2.48 -4.61
N LYS A 15 -9.96 -3.67 -4.02
CA LYS A 15 -9.11 -4.08 -2.90
C LYS A 15 -7.63 -4.09 -3.26
N ALA A 16 -7.28 -4.55 -4.47
CA ALA A 16 -5.89 -4.52 -4.93
C ALA A 16 -5.37 -3.09 -5.02
N VAL A 17 -6.18 -2.14 -5.45
CA VAL A 17 -5.82 -0.72 -5.48
C VAL A 17 -5.66 -0.17 -4.06
N VAL A 18 -6.53 -0.54 -3.13
CA VAL A 18 -6.42 -0.13 -1.71
C VAL A 18 -5.11 -0.62 -1.11
N VAL A 19 -4.74 -1.88 -1.35
CA VAL A 19 -3.45 -2.44 -0.90
C VAL A 19 -2.28 -1.67 -1.51
N ALA A 20 -2.35 -1.35 -2.80
CA ALA A 20 -1.32 -0.54 -3.46
C ALA A 20 -1.18 0.84 -2.83
N LYS A 21 -2.30 1.51 -2.50
CA LYS A 21 -2.29 2.80 -1.80
C LYS A 21 -1.58 2.71 -0.46
N GLU A 22 -1.87 1.67 0.31
CA GLU A 22 -1.23 1.43 1.61
C GLU A 22 0.27 1.17 1.44
N ASP A 23 0.64 0.37 0.45
CA ASP A 23 2.04 0.07 0.15
C ASP A 23 2.80 1.33 -0.25
N PHE A 24 2.21 2.17 -1.11
CA PHE A 24 2.83 3.43 -1.53
C PHE A 24 2.95 4.42 -0.39
N ALA A 25 1.90 4.54 0.45
CA ALA A 25 1.92 5.47 1.58
C ALA A 25 3.03 5.14 2.58
N ALA A 26 3.40 3.86 2.71
CA ALA A 26 4.46 3.42 3.60
C ALA A 26 5.88 3.63 3.03
N ILE A 27 6.02 3.94 1.75
CA ILE A 27 7.33 4.23 1.14
C ILE A 27 7.79 5.61 1.59
N ARG A 28 9.01 5.66 2.14
CA ARG A 28 9.60 6.91 2.58
C ARG A 28 9.86 7.87 1.41
N THR A 29 9.51 9.13 1.62
CA THR A 29 9.85 10.24 0.73
C THR A 29 10.77 11.23 1.46
N GLY A 30 11.03 12.40 0.88
CA GLY A 30 11.85 13.43 1.52
C GLY A 30 11.20 14.08 2.73
N ARG A 31 9.88 13.94 2.91
CA ARG A 31 9.13 14.49 4.04
C ARG A 31 8.59 13.39 4.94
N ALA A 32 8.58 13.65 6.24
CA ALA A 32 7.96 12.73 7.19
C ALA A 32 6.44 12.70 7.01
N HIS A 33 5.85 11.54 7.14
CA HIS A 33 4.41 11.36 7.13
C HIS A 33 4.04 10.17 8.05
N PRO A 34 2.97 10.28 8.85
CA PRO A 34 2.59 9.18 9.77
C PRO A 34 2.39 7.83 9.09
N ALA A 35 1.89 7.81 7.85
CA ALA A 35 1.67 6.58 7.10
C ALA A 35 2.94 5.76 6.86
N MET A 36 4.11 6.38 6.91
CA MET A 36 5.40 5.69 6.72
C MET A 36 5.70 4.69 7.84
N PHE A 37 5.03 4.84 8.97
CA PHE A 37 5.18 3.95 10.13
C PHE A 37 4.18 2.79 10.14
N ASN A 38 3.20 2.75 9.22
CA ASN A 38 2.07 1.83 9.28
C ASN A 38 2.45 0.35 9.19
N LYS A 39 3.57 0.02 8.57
CA LYS A 39 4.03 -1.38 8.41
C LYS A 39 5.05 -1.81 9.43
N ILE A 40 5.43 -0.93 10.33
CA ILE A 40 6.41 -1.25 11.38
C ILE A 40 5.68 -1.92 12.53
N VAL A 41 6.22 -3.05 12.98
CA VAL A 41 5.69 -3.80 14.12
C VAL A 41 6.71 -3.82 15.24
N ALA A 42 6.22 -3.78 16.48
CA ALA A 42 7.05 -3.86 17.69
C ALA A 42 6.52 -4.99 18.57
N ASP A 43 7.42 -5.56 19.36
CA ASP A 43 7.03 -6.52 20.40
C ASP A 43 6.30 -5.77 21.52
N TYR A 44 5.05 -6.15 21.77
CA TYR A 44 4.26 -5.62 22.89
C TYR A 44 3.73 -6.81 23.70
N TYR A 45 4.32 -7.02 24.87
CA TYR A 45 4.01 -8.16 25.74
C TYR A 45 4.04 -9.51 25.02
N GLY A 46 5.06 -9.71 24.17
CA GLY A 46 5.27 -10.96 23.43
C GLY A 46 4.51 -11.06 22.11
N ALA A 47 3.67 -10.08 21.76
CA ALA A 47 2.92 -10.07 20.51
C ALA A 47 3.46 -8.97 19.58
N MET A 48 3.83 -9.36 18.35
CA MET A 48 4.24 -8.39 17.32
C MET A 48 3.03 -7.57 16.89
N THR A 49 3.04 -6.30 17.23
CA THR A 49 1.90 -5.40 17.09
C THR A 49 2.30 -4.20 16.22
N PRO A 50 1.46 -3.80 15.24
CA PRO A 50 1.72 -2.59 14.47
C PRO A 50 1.87 -1.37 15.39
N ILE A 51 2.91 -0.58 15.18
CA ILE A 51 3.18 0.56 16.08
C ILE A 51 2.13 1.65 15.98
N ASN A 52 1.38 1.72 14.88
CA ASN A 52 0.25 2.66 14.76
C ASN A 52 -0.90 2.35 15.73
N GLN A 53 -0.93 1.14 16.29
CA GLN A 53 -1.87 0.76 17.36
C GLN A 53 -1.32 1.04 18.76
N LEU A 54 -0.02 1.30 18.88
CA LEU A 54 0.69 1.46 20.16
C LEU A 54 1.01 2.90 20.50
N ALA A 55 0.85 3.81 19.55
CA ALA A 55 1.27 5.20 19.71
C ALA A 55 0.48 6.13 18.81
N SER A 56 0.50 7.41 19.15
CA SER A 56 0.05 8.48 18.26
C SER A 56 1.25 9.09 17.55
N PHE A 57 1.01 9.62 16.34
CA PHE A 57 2.04 10.16 15.46
C PHE A 57 1.69 11.58 15.06
N SER A 58 2.68 12.46 15.10
CA SER A 58 2.56 13.82 14.59
C SER A 58 3.81 14.22 13.83
N VAL A 59 3.70 15.20 12.94
CA VAL A 59 4.82 15.70 12.14
C VAL A 59 4.90 17.22 12.36
N PRO A 60 5.59 17.67 13.44
CA PRO A 60 5.70 19.10 13.73
C PRO A 60 6.58 19.84 12.74
N GLU A 61 7.49 19.15 12.07
CA GLU A 61 8.39 19.71 11.06
C GLU A 61 8.47 18.78 9.85
N PRO A 62 8.78 19.28 8.64
CA PRO A 62 8.76 18.44 7.43
C PRO A 62 9.62 17.18 7.48
N ARG A 63 10.69 17.18 8.27
CA ARG A 63 11.60 16.03 8.39
C ARG A 63 11.71 15.49 9.79
N MET A 64 10.72 15.74 10.63
CA MET A 64 10.68 15.20 11.97
C MET A 64 9.28 14.71 12.32
N ALA A 65 9.20 13.48 12.82
CA ALA A 65 7.99 12.94 13.39
C ALA A 65 8.14 12.79 14.90
N VAL A 66 7.04 12.93 15.62
CA VAL A 66 6.95 12.68 17.05
C VAL A 66 6.01 11.50 17.27
N VAL A 67 6.53 10.48 17.95
CA VAL A 67 5.79 9.26 18.27
C VAL A 67 5.55 9.25 19.78
N THR A 68 4.28 9.26 20.18
CA THR A 68 3.88 9.26 21.58
C THR A 68 3.25 7.93 21.94
N PRO A 69 3.96 7.02 22.62
CA PRO A 69 3.39 5.74 23.04
C PRO A 69 2.21 5.94 23.98
N PHE A 70 1.16 5.15 23.83
CA PHE A 70 0.02 5.13 24.75
C PHE A 70 0.43 4.48 26.07
N ASP A 71 1.34 3.52 26.00
CA ASP A 71 1.91 2.82 27.15
C ASP A 71 3.42 3.07 27.15
N LYS A 72 3.92 3.75 28.18
CA LYS A 72 5.34 4.07 28.29
C LYS A 72 6.24 2.84 28.34
N SER A 73 5.72 1.69 28.79
CA SER A 73 6.50 0.46 28.80
C SER A 73 6.85 -0.04 27.40
N ALA A 74 6.11 0.39 26.37
CA ALA A 74 6.35 0.04 24.98
C ALA A 74 7.37 0.97 24.30
N LEU A 75 7.77 2.07 24.92
CA LEU A 75 8.59 3.11 24.29
C LEU A 75 9.89 2.55 23.68
N ARG A 76 10.64 1.76 24.44
CA ARG A 76 11.91 1.22 23.97
C ARG A 76 11.75 0.27 22.80
N ASN A 77 10.71 -0.58 22.84
CA ASN A 77 10.45 -1.53 21.76
C ASN A 77 9.98 -0.82 20.50
N ILE A 78 9.19 0.22 20.63
CA ILE A 78 8.76 1.06 19.49
C ILE A 78 9.98 1.77 18.89
N GLU A 79 10.81 2.38 19.70
CA GLU A 79 12.03 3.05 19.23
C GLU A 79 12.96 2.08 18.49
N GLN A 80 13.17 0.90 19.06
CA GLN A 80 14.00 -0.13 18.43
C GLN A 80 13.43 -0.60 17.10
N ALA A 81 12.11 -0.79 17.03
CA ALA A 81 11.44 -1.18 15.79
C ALA A 81 11.60 -0.12 14.70
N ILE A 82 11.52 1.15 15.05
CA ILE A 82 11.74 2.26 14.11
C ILE A 82 13.20 2.28 13.64
N ARG A 83 14.15 2.11 14.56
CA ARG A 83 15.58 2.07 14.25
C ARG A 83 15.93 0.94 13.29
N ASP A 84 15.34 -0.23 13.49
CA ASP A 84 15.62 -1.43 12.69
C ASP A 84 14.81 -1.45 11.39
N SER A 85 13.90 -0.50 11.17
CA SER A 85 13.09 -0.43 9.97
C SER A 85 13.88 0.03 8.75
N ASP A 86 13.29 -0.16 7.57
CA ASP A 86 13.89 0.27 6.30
C ASP A 86 13.80 1.78 6.04
N LEU A 87 13.25 2.55 6.98
CA LEU A 87 13.08 3.98 6.79
C LEU A 87 14.40 4.76 6.75
N GLY A 88 15.46 4.22 7.35
CA GLY A 88 16.75 4.91 7.42
C GLY A 88 16.66 6.21 8.21
N VAL A 89 15.99 6.17 9.36
CA VAL A 89 15.74 7.32 10.21
C VAL A 89 16.48 7.19 11.55
N ASN A 90 16.60 8.31 12.26
CA ASN A 90 17.30 8.36 13.54
C ASN A 90 16.30 8.67 14.66
N PRO A 91 15.79 7.65 15.38
CA PRO A 91 14.93 7.87 16.53
C PRO A 91 15.75 8.20 17.79
N SER A 92 15.22 9.06 18.62
CA SER A 92 15.72 9.36 19.96
C SER A 92 14.53 9.59 20.88
N ASN A 93 14.69 9.33 22.19
CA ASN A 93 13.62 9.52 23.14
C ASN A 93 14.06 10.36 24.33
N ASP A 94 13.09 10.97 25.00
CA ASP A 94 13.28 11.71 26.26
C ASP A 94 12.62 11.00 27.45
N GLY A 95 12.24 9.73 27.29
CA GLY A 95 11.52 8.94 28.28
C GLY A 95 10.01 8.98 28.15
N ASN A 96 9.45 9.95 27.42
CA ASN A 96 7.99 10.13 27.23
C ASN A 96 7.59 10.03 25.76
N ILE A 97 8.38 10.61 24.87
CA ILE A 97 8.12 10.62 23.42
C ILE A 97 9.36 10.21 22.67
N ILE A 98 9.14 9.79 21.42
CA ILE A 98 10.21 9.44 20.48
C ILE A 98 10.21 10.50 19.39
N ARG A 99 11.36 11.15 19.18
CA ARG A 99 11.58 12.04 18.03
C ARG A 99 12.28 11.26 16.94
N VAL A 100 11.72 11.31 15.74
CA VAL A 100 12.26 10.60 14.58
C VAL A 100 12.69 11.62 13.55
N VAL A 101 13.99 11.73 13.33
CA VAL A 101 14.54 12.64 12.33
C VAL A 101 14.69 11.89 11.01
N PHE A 102 14.16 12.49 9.94
CA PHE A 102 14.23 11.97 8.58
C PHE A 102 15.37 12.71 7.86
N PRO A 103 16.55 12.08 7.69
CA PRO A 103 17.61 12.70 6.90
C PRO A 103 17.18 12.91 5.45
N GLU A 104 17.82 13.83 4.74
CA GLU A 104 17.58 14.00 3.31
C GLU A 104 17.84 12.69 2.57
N LEU A 105 17.01 12.41 1.56
CA LEU A 105 17.23 11.24 0.72
C LEU A 105 18.42 11.47 -0.20
N THR A 106 19.35 10.53 -0.21
CA THR A 106 20.41 10.50 -1.21
C THR A 106 19.83 10.08 -2.55
N GLU A 107 20.52 10.39 -3.64
CA GLU A 107 20.11 9.96 -4.98
C GLU A 107 20.01 8.42 -5.07
N GLU A 108 20.95 7.72 -4.46
CA GLU A 108 20.95 6.25 -4.40
C GLU A 108 19.70 5.71 -3.70
N ARG A 109 19.34 6.27 -2.55
CA ARG A 109 18.14 5.88 -1.80
C ARG A 109 16.87 6.18 -2.58
N ARG A 110 16.79 7.31 -3.26
CA ARG A 110 15.66 7.64 -4.12
C ARG A 110 15.45 6.59 -5.20
N ARG A 111 16.53 6.18 -5.85
CA ARG A 111 16.48 5.14 -6.89
C ARG A 111 15.98 3.80 -6.34
N GLU A 112 16.43 3.43 -5.15
CA GLU A 112 15.97 2.21 -4.47
C GLU A 112 14.47 2.28 -4.18
N TYR A 113 13.99 3.39 -3.65
CA TYR A 113 12.57 3.55 -3.34
C TYR A 113 11.70 3.61 -4.60
N ILE A 114 12.20 4.19 -5.69
CA ILE A 114 11.50 4.15 -6.98
C ILE A 114 11.35 2.71 -7.46
N LYS A 115 12.38 1.89 -7.33
CA LYS A 115 12.30 0.46 -7.67
C LYS A 115 11.27 -0.27 -6.81
N VAL A 116 11.23 0.01 -5.52
CA VAL A 116 10.23 -0.55 -4.60
C VAL A 116 8.83 -0.14 -5.06
N ALA A 117 8.62 1.13 -5.39
CA ALA A 117 7.33 1.62 -5.87
C ALA A 117 6.90 0.92 -7.16
N LYS A 118 7.80 0.77 -8.12
CA LYS A 118 7.52 0.05 -9.38
C LYS A 118 7.15 -1.40 -9.14
N THR A 119 7.85 -2.08 -8.23
CA THR A 119 7.54 -3.45 -7.85
C THR A 119 6.15 -3.56 -7.24
N LYS A 120 5.79 -2.66 -6.32
CA LYS A 120 4.46 -2.64 -5.71
C LYS A 120 3.36 -2.37 -6.74
N ALA A 121 3.60 -1.48 -7.69
CA ALA A 121 2.67 -1.22 -8.78
C ALA A 121 2.48 -2.47 -9.64
N GLU A 122 3.55 -3.15 -10.00
CA GLU A 122 3.48 -4.37 -10.81
C GLU A 122 2.75 -5.49 -10.08
N ASP A 123 3.02 -5.69 -8.79
CA ASP A 123 2.31 -6.66 -7.95
C ASP A 123 0.80 -6.40 -7.95
N ALA A 124 0.39 -5.14 -7.80
CA ALA A 124 -1.03 -4.76 -7.84
C ALA A 124 -1.66 -5.06 -9.20
N LYS A 125 -0.96 -4.77 -10.29
CA LYS A 125 -1.45 -5.06 -11.65
C LYS A 125 -1.57 -6.56 -11.90
N ILE A 126 -0.62 -7.35 -11.43
CA ILE A 126 -0.68 -8.82 -11.51
C ILE A 126 -1.91 -9.33 -10.77
N SER A 127 -2.19 -8.79 -9.58
CA SER A 127 -3.38 -9.14 -8.81
C SER A 127 -4.66 -8.80 -9.57
N ILE A 128 -4.74 -7.60 -10.14
CA ILE A 128 -5.89 -7.16 -10.95
C ILE A 128 -6.10 -8.07 -12.16
N ARG A 129 -5.05 -8.40 -12.89
CA ARG A 129 -5.11 -9.28 -14.06
C ARG A 129 -5.51 -10.71 -13.68
N SER A 130 -5.09 -11.19 -12.53
CA SER A 130 -5.50 -12.49 -12.00
C SER A 130 -7.01 -12.53 -11.72
N VAL A 131 -7.54 -11.48 -11.13
CA VAL A 131 -8.99 -11.33 -10.90
C VAL A 131 -9.75 -11.34 -12.23
N ARG A 132 -9.26 -10.58 -13.22
CA ARG A 132 -9.85 -10.55 -14.56
C ARG A 132 -9.89 -11.95 -15.18
N ARG A 133 -8.78 -12.67 -15.14
CA ARG A 133 -8.69 -14.02 -15.73
C ARG A 133 -9.72 -14.95 -15.13
N LYS A 134 -9.85 -14.97 -13.81
CA LYS A 134 -10.82 -15.82 -13.11
C LYS A 134 -12.26 -15.46 -13.46
N ALA A 135 -12.57 -14.18 -13.55
CA ALA A 135 -13.89 -13.71 -13.94
C ALA A 135 -14.20 -14.08 -15.40
N LYS A 136 -13.22 -13.96 -16.29
CA LYS A 136 -13.36 -14.36 -17.69
C LYS A 136 -13.63 -15.86 -17.81
N GLU A 137 -12.93 -16.69 -17.05
CA GLU A 137 -13.15 -18.13 -17.01
C GLU A 137 -14.58 -18.46 -16.58
N ALA A 138 -15.13 -17.74 -15.59
CA ALA A 138 -16.51 -17.91 -15.15
C ALA A 138 -17.52 -17.50 -16.24
N ILE A 139 -17.26 -16.42 -16.97
CA ILE A 139 -18.09 -15.97 -18.09
C ILE A 139 -18.07 -17.01 -19.21
N ASP A 140 -16.90 -17.47 -19.61
CA ASP A 140 -16.72 -18.46 -20.67
C ASP A 140 -17.44 -19.77 -20.33
N LYS A 141 -17.36 -20.19 -19.06
CA LYS A 141 -18.07 -21.38 -18.57
C LYS A 141 -19.59 -21.19 -18.66
N ALA A 142 -20.10 -20.05 -18.26
CA ALA A 142 -21.54 -19.75 -18.34
C ALA A 142 -22.06 -19.80 -19.78
N VAL A 143 -21.29 -19.32 -20.75
CA VAL A 143 -21.61 -19.42 -22.17
C VAL A 143 -21.60 -20.88 -22.62
N LYS A 144 -20.56 -21.62 -22.28
CA LYS A 144 -20.40 -23.03 -22.63
C LYS A 144 -21.54 -23.89 -22.10
N ASP A 145 -21.95 -23.65 -20.85
CA ASP A 145 -23.03 -24.39 -20.19
C ASP A 145 -24.42 -23.95 -20.65
N GLY A 146 -24.52 -22.93 -21.48
CA GLY A 146 -25.78 -22.42 -21.98
C GLY A 146 -26.57 -21.56 -21.01
N ASP A 147 -25.93 -21.15 -19.89
CA ASP A 147 -26.57 -20.30 -18.88
C ASP A 147 -26.80 -18.88 -19.42
N ILE A 148 -25.91 -18.42 -20.29
CA ILE A 148 -26.03 -17.14 -21.00
C ILE A 148 -25.68 -17.32 -22.48
N GLY A 149 -26.17 -16.42 -23.33
CA GLY A 149 -25.85 -16.42 -24.76
C GLY A 149 -24.47 -15.83 -25.06
N GLU A 150 -23.96 -16.10 -26.26
CA GLU A 150 -22.66 -15.59 -26.69
C GLU A 150 -22.58 -14.06 -26.71
N ASP A 151 -23.67 -13.38 -27.09
CA ASP A 151 -23.71 -11.92 -27.13
C ASP A 151 -23.63 -11.32 -25.74
N GLU A 152 -24.33 -11.92 -24.80
CA GLU A 152 -24.27 -11.51 -23.37
C GLU A 152 -22.86 -11.75 -22.80
N GLY A 153 -22.26 -12.89 -23.16
CA GLY A 153 -20.88 -13.20 -22.77
C GLY A 153 -19.88 -12.17 -23.29
N ARG A 154 -20.01 -11.75 -24.52
CA ARG A 154 -19.15 -10.72 -25.12
C ARG A 154 -19.32 -9.36 -24.46
N ARG A 155 -20.54 -8.99 -24.12
CA ARG A 155 -20.81 -7.73 -23.41
C ARG A 155 -20.21 -7.76 -22.00
N ALA A 156 -20.35 -8.90 -21.31
CA ALA A 156 -19.77 -9.08 -19.99
C ALA A 156 -18.24 -9.01 -20.03
N GLU A 157 -17.61 -9.64 -21.02
CA GLU A 157 -16.15 -9.58 -21.20
C GLU A 157 -15.67 -8.16 -21.46
N LYS A 158 -16.41 -7.41 -22.31
CA LYS A 158 -16.07 -6.01 -22.58
C LYS A 158 -16.15 -5.16 -21.32
N GLU A 159 -17.21 -5.33 -20.53
CA GLU A 159 -17.37 -4.62 -19.26
C GLU A 159 -16.24 -4.98 -18.29
N LEU A 160 -15.88 -6.26 -18.22
CA LEU A 160 -14.74 -6.73 -17.41
C LEU A 160 -13.43 -6.09 -17.86
N ASP A 161 -13.19 -6.00 -19.17
CA ASP A 161 -11.98 -5.37 -19.71
C ASP A 161 -11.95 -3.87 -19.41
N ASP A 162 -13.07 -3.18 -19.50
CA ASP A 162 -13.17 -1.75 -19.17
C ASP A 162 -12.89 -1.52 -17.68
N THR A 163 -13.44 -2.36 -16.82
CA THR A 163 -13.20 -2.32 -15.36
C THR A 163 -11.73 -2.58 -15.05
N THR A 164 -11.13 -3.58 -15.69
CA THR A 164 -9.71 -3.90 -15.52
C THR A 164 -8.83 -2.72 -15.90
N ALA A 165 -9.09 -2.11 -17.06
CA ALA A 165 -8.34 -0.95 -17.53
C ALA A 165 -8.44 0.23 -16.56
N LYS A 166 -9.61 0.44 -15.99
CA LYS A 166 -9.86 1.50 -15.00
C LYS A 166 -8.96 1.33 -13.77
N TYR A 167 -8.90 0.13 -13.21
CA TYR A 167 -8.11 -0.10 -11.99
C TYR A 167 -6.62 -0.18 -12.26
N VAL A 168 -6.20 -0.71 -13.40
CA VAL A 168 -4.79 -0.65 -13.83
C VAL A 168 -4.35 0.81 -13.96
N ALA A 169 -5.18 1.66 -14.57
CA ALA A 169 -4.89 3.09 -14.70
C ALA A 169 -4.76 3.78 -13.33
N GLN A 170 -5.58 3.39 -12.35
CA GLN A 170 -5.49 3.94 -10.99
C GLN A 170 -4.15 3.57 -10.34
N VAL A 171 -3.67 2.34 -10.53
CA VAL A 171 -2.35 1.92 -10.02
C VAL A 171 -1.24 2.73 -10.69
N ASP A 172 -1.30 2.91 -12.00
CA ASP A 172 -0.30 3.70 -12.74
C ASP A 172 -0.27 5.16 -12.27
N GLU A 173 -1.42 5.73 -11.97
CA GLU A 173 -1.52 7.10 -11.44
C GLU A 173 -0.90 7.21 -10.05
N LEU A 174 -1.17 6.23 -9.19
CA LEU A 174 -0.57 6.16 -7.85
C LEU A 174 0.95 6.06 -7.92
N LEU A 175 1.47 5.23 -8.83
CA LEU A 175 2.91 5.09 -9.05
C LEU A 175 3.53 6.42 -9.51
N LYS A 176 2.92 7.05 -10.49
CA LYS A 176 3.40 8.33 -11.03
C LYS A 176 3.47 9.40 -9.94
N HIS A 177 2.44 9.46 -9.10
CA HIS A 177 2.39 10.40 -7.99
C HIS A 177 3.51 10.13 -6.97
N LYS A 178 3.74 8.87 -6.63
CA LYS A 178 4.80 8.47 -5.69
C LYS A 178 6.18 8.75 -6.26
N GLU A 179 6.40 8.48 -7.54
CA GLU A 179 7.67 8.81 -8.20
C GLU A 179 7.95 10.31 -8.16
N ALA A 180 6.93 11.13 -8.39
CA ALA A 180 7.06 12.59 -8.30
C ALA A 180 7.43 13.03 -6.89
N GLU A 181 6.80 12.46 -5.85
CA GLU A 181 7.15 12.75 -4.45
C GLU A 181 8.60 12.37 -4.13
N LEU A 182 9.06 11.23 -4.65
CA LEU A 182 10.44 10.75 -4.43
C LEU A 182 11.48 11.62 -5.13
N LEU A 183 11.12 12.27 -6.22
CA LEU A 183 12.00 13.17 -6.97
C LEU A 183 11.98 14.60 -6.42
N GLU A 184 11.05 14.92 -5.55
CA GLU A 184 10.95 16.24 -4.92
C GLU A 184 12.14 16.47 -3.98
N VAL A 185 12.78 17.63 -4.10
CA VAL A 185 13.97 18.00 -3.32
C VAL A 185 13.60 18.84 -2.10
#